data_85d3a91c92d491ac92f2646ef6b3d685
#
_entry.id   85d3a91c92d491ac92f2646ef6b3d685
#
_cell.length_a   1.000
_cell.length_b   1.000
_cell.length_c   1.000
_cell.angle_alpha   90.00
_cell.angle_beta   90.00
_cell.angle_gamma   90.00
#
_symmetry.space_group_name_H-M   'P 1'
#
loop_
_entity.id
_entity.type
_entity.pdbx_description
1 polymer ?
#
loop_
_entity_poly.entity_id
_entity_poly.type
_entity_poly.pdbx_seq_one_letter_code
_entity_poly.pdbx_strand_id
1 'polypeptide(L)'
;MKILCVMGEYAYGDPSRGEGVEHAHFLPALRRLGHQVTFFESFSREPYESFAELNRALLKRVEETAPDVVFCVLMQYEVWIETIRLIRSSGISVLNWSTDDSWKYSMFSKLIGTEFDLFVTTYPELVGQYHRDGIGSVYVSQWAANAETLTPPVSAGSCRYAVSFVGAAYGNRPVMIKKLRREGIDVACFGHGWPEGPVEAKRIGEIVRESQVSLNFSEGAHGNARGASGRQIKARVFEVPGYGGCLLTERAPNLEQYFRVGEEILSFEGEDELVRAVKTLLARPDRRDQVAQNGFERVRREHTYDRRFDDMLKELSGRVKKRSRVPIGWSVFEGAADGHRLGPVLTMIRSSLVAVASIIWGRQRGPRAARRLAFELSWRLRGAWTYRAAGWPGRLFYRES
;
A
#
# COMPACT_ATOMS: atom_id res chain seq x y z
N MET A 1 14.85 -2.39 18.71
CA MET A 1 15.71 -2.36 17.50
C MET A 1 15.72 -0.95 16.93
N LYS A 2 16.78 -0.61 16.17
CA LYS A 2 16.81 0.59 15.32
C LYS A 2 16.24 0.21 13.95
N ILE A 3 15.21 0.90 13.51
CA ILE A 3 14.53 0.63 12.22
C ILE A 3 14.58 1.89 11.37
N LEU A 4 15.10 1.75 10.14
CA LEU A 4 15.02 2.79 9.12
C LEU A 4 13.85 2.44 8.18
N CYS A 5 12.80 3.25 8.20
CA CYS A 5 11.65 3.11 7.31
C CYS A 5 11.91 3.89 6.01
N VAL A 6 11.83 3.20 4.88
CA VAL A 6 12.03 3.73 3.51
C VAL A 6 10.71 3.64 2.75
N MET A 7 10.01 4.76 2.64
CA MET A 7 8.68 4.83 2.02
C MET A 7 8.33 6.29 1.68
N GLY A 8 7.18 6.51 1.05
CA GLY A 8 6.68 7.87 0.79
C GLY A 8 5.99 8.48 2.02
N GLU A 9 6.24 9.75 2.29
CA GLU A 9 5.51 10.54 3.29
C GLU A 9 4.08 10.83 2.82
N TYR A 10 3.95 11.20 1.55
CA TYR A 10 2.68 11.59 0.96
C TYR A 10 2.17 10.54 -0.03
N ALA A 11 0.84 10.43 -0.16
CA ALA A 11 0.21 9.52 -1.11
C ALA A 11 0.67 9.82 -2.55
N TYR A 12 1.34 8.82 -3.16
CA TYR A 12 1.99 8.94 -4.48
C TYR A 12 3.08 10.04 -4.57
N GLY A 13 3.69 10.42 -3.46
CA GLY A 13 4.70 11.47 -3.38
C GLY A 13 4.18 12.89 -3.64
N ASP A 14 2.87 13.12 -3.52
CA ASP A 14 2.20 14.39 -3.79
C ASP A 14 1.57 14.95 -2.49
N PRO A 15 2.14 16.03 -1.91
CA PRO A 15 1.62 16.64 -0.68
C PRO A 15 0.15 17.04 -0.75
N SER A 16 -0.35 17.41 -1.95
CA SER A 16 -1.75 17.80 -2.15
C SER A 16 -2.75 16.66 -1.93
N ARG A 17 -2.26 15.40 -1.89
CA ARG A 17 -3.06 14.19 -1.67
C ARG A 17 -3.14 13.77 -0.21
N GLY A 18 -2.43 14.48 0.67
CA GLY A 18 -2.33 14.15 2.09
C GLY A 18 -1.27 13.08 2.39
N GLU A 19 -1.10 12.79 3.66
CA GLU A 19 -0.16 11.81 4.18
C GLU A 19 -0.46 10.38 3.67
N GLY A 20 0.60 9.64 3.35
CA GLY A 20 0.49 8.25 2.93
C GLY A 20 0.05 7.33 4.07
N VAL A 21 -0.78 6.33 3.77
CA VAL A 21 -1.31 5.39 4.78
C VAL A 21 -0.18 4.70 5.53
N GLU A 22 0.86 4.29 4.82
CA GLU A 22 2.01 3.60 5.38
C GLU A 22 2.80 4.52 6.33
N HIS A 23 3.04 5.76 5.95
CA HIS A 23 3.71 6.73 6.81
C HIS A 23 2.87 7.03 8.06
N ALA A 24 1.59 7.36 7.89
CA ALA A 24 0.68 7.72 8.97
C ALA A 24 0.47 6.61 10.01
N HIS A 25 0.57 5.34 9.61
CA HIS A 25 0.21 4.22 10.49
C HIS A 25 1.40 3.35 10.89
N PHE A 26 2.38 3.14 10.00
CA PHE A 26 3.47 2.19 10.25
C PHE A 26 4.50 2.76 11.22
N LEU A 27 4.92 4.01 11.02
CA LEU A 27 5.92 4.63 11.89
C LEU A 27 5.45 4.73 13.35
N PRO A 28 4.24 5.24 13.65
CA PRO A 28 3.74 5.29 15.03
C PRO A 28 3.62 3.90 15.65
N ALA A 29 3.14 2.88 14.91
CA ALA A 29 3.00 1.53 15.43
C ALA A 29 4.36 0.92 15.82
N LEU A 30 5.39 1.09 14.98
CA LEU A 30 6.75 0.63 15.29
C LEU A 30 7.34 1.36 16.53
N ARG A 31 7.05 2.65 16.68
CA ARG A 31 7.49 3.42 17.87
C ARG A 31 6.79 2.94 19.15
N ARG A 32 5.47 2.63 19.10
CA ARG A 32 4.74 2.06 20.26
C ARG A 32 5.27 0.71 20.70
N LEU A 33 5.81 -0.07 19.76
CA LEU A 33 6.51 -1.33 20.07
C LEU A 33 7.89 -1.12 20.71
N GLY A 34 8.28 0.12 21.00
CA GLY A 34 9.55 0.44 21.64
C GLY A 34 10.76 0.43 20.69
N HIS A 35 10.55 0.51 19.38
CA HIS A 35 11.65 0.61 18.42
C HIS A 35 12.08 2.06 18.21
N GLN A 36 13.39 2.25 17.99
CA GLN A 36 13.93 3.53 17.54
C GLN A 36 13.73 3.64 16.03
N VAL A 37 12.76 4.45 15.61
CA VAL A 37 12.34 4.56 14.20
C VAL A 37 12.88 5.85 13.60
N THR A 38 13.63 5.71 12.52
CA THR A 38 14.04 6.80 11.62
C THR A 38 13.33 6.65 10.27
N PHE A 39 13.20 7.74 9.55
CA PHE A 39 12.47 7.79 8.28
C PHE A 39 13.35 8.31 7.15
N PHE A 40 13.15 7.76 5.96
CA PHE A 40 13.74 8.20 4.70
C PHE A 40 12.64 8.29 3.64
N GLU A 41 12.42 9.51 3.13
CA GLU A 41 11.48 9.76 2.03
C GLU A 41 12.06 9.22 0.71
N SER A 42 11.41 8.22 0.13
CA SER A 42 11.87 7.60 -1.12
C SER A 42 11.04 7.97 -2.35
N PHE A 43 9.93 8.68 -2.17
CA PHE A 43 8.99 9.00 -3.24
C PHE A 43 9.12 10.39 -3.81
N SER A 44 9.45 11.40 -2.97
CA SER A 44 9.65 12.76 -3.44
C SER A 44 10.83 12.82 -4.41
N ARG A 45 10.62 13.51 -5.55
CA ARG A 45 11.66 13.72 -6.57
C ARG A 45 12.33 15.06 -6.48
N GLU A 46 11.81 15.94 -5.61
CA GLU A 46 12.31 17.32 -5.48
C GLU A 46 13.69 17.41 -4.83
N PRO A 47 14.00 16.63 -3.75
CA PRO A 47 15.27 16.77 -3.04
C PRO A 47 16.50 16.30 -3.84
N TYR A 48 16.31 15.52 -4.90
CA TYR A 48 17.42 14.89 -5.64
C TYR A 48 17.31 15.18 -7.13
N GLU A 49 18.44 15.17 -7.83
CA GLU A 49 18.48 15.35 -9.29
C GLU A 49 18.32 14.03 -10.06
N SER A 50 18.60 12.91 -9.40
CA SER A 50 18.57 11.58 -10.01
C SER A 50 18.33 10.48 -8.97
N PHE A 51 17.98 9.28 -9.44
CA PHE A 51 17.96 8.10 -8.57
C PHE A 51 19.34 7.73 -8.01
N ALA A 52 20.43 8.09 -8.67
CA ALA A 52 21.78 7.90 -8.11
C ALA A 52 21.96 8.70 -6.82
N GLU A 53 21.52 9.95 -6.80
CA GLU A 53 21.57 10.78 -5.59
C GLU A 53 20.63 10.30 -4.49
N LEU A 54 19.41 9.90 -4.84
CA LEU A 54 18.46 9.32 -3.89
C LEU A 54 19.06 8.06 -3.23
N ASN A 55 19.60 7.13 -4.03
CA ASN A 55 20.19 5.90 -3.51
C ASN A 55 21.50 6.16 -2.71
N ARG A 56 22.29 7.15 -3.12
CA ARG A 56 23.47 7.60 -2.34
C ARG A 56 23.04 8.19 -0.99
N ALA A 57 22.01 9.02 -0.97
CA ALA A 57 21.46 9.58 0.26
C ALA A 57 20.89 8.49 1.19
N LEU A 58 20.22 7.48 0.63
CA LEU A 58 19.76 6.33 1.40
C LEU A 58 20.91 5.57 2.06
N LEU A 59 21.98 5.26 1.33
CA LEU A 59 23.15 4.58 1.87
C LEU A 59 23.85 5.41 2.96
N LYS A 60 23.97 6.73 2.78
CA LYS A 60 24.47 7.64 3.82
C LYS A 60 23.57 7.61 5.07
N ARG A 61 22.26 7.65 4.89
CA ARG A 61 21.30 7.56 6.01
C ARG A 61 21.45 6.23 6.75
N VAL A 62 21.69 5.13 6.05
CA VAL A 62 21.97 3.81 6.65
C VAL A 62 23.26 3.85 7.49
N GLU A 63 24.33 4.47 7.03
CA GLU A 63 25.57 4.62 7.82
C GLU A 63 25.36 5.50 9.06
N GLU A 64 24.72 6.65 8.90
CA GLU A 64 24.43 7.60 10.00
C GLU A 64 23.61 6.99 11.11
N THR A 65 22.56 6.24 10.76
CA THR A 65 21.59 5.68 11.72
C THR A 65 21.98 4.30 12.24
N ALA A 66 22.85 3.59 11.51
CA ALA A 66 23.26 2.22 11.78
C ALA A 66 22.09 1.31 12.20
N PRO A 67 21.03 1.17 11.34
CA PRO A 67 19.81 0.48 11.72
C PRO A 67 20.05 -1.04 11.83
N ASP A 68 19.24 -1.73 12.65
CA ASP A 68 19.20 -3.18 12.68
C ASP A 68 18.40 -3.73 11.48
N VAL A 69 17.38 -2.97 11.07
CA VAL A 69 16.47 -3.32 9.98
C VAL A 69 16.22 -2.11 9.11
N VAL A 70 16.26 -2.30 7.78
CA VAL A 70 15.70 -1.37 6.80
C VAL A 70 14.35 -1.91 6.35
N PHE A 71 13.29 -1.18 6.70
CA PHE A 71 11.91 -1.52 6.37
C PHE A 71 11.45 -0.69 5.18
N CYS A 72 11.29 -1.34 4.04
CA CYS A 72 10.89 -0.71 2.78
C CYS A 72 9.40 -0.90 2.48
N VAL A 73 8.77 0.14 1.95
CA VAL A 73 7.51 0.05 1.20
C VAL A 73 7.75 0.67 -0.17
N LEU A 74 8.31 -0.13 -1.08
CA LEU A 74 8.73 0.34 -2.39
C LEU A 74 7.58 0.29 -3.39
N MET A 75 7.51 1.31 -4.24
CA MET A 75 6.45 1.39 -5.25
C MET A 75 6.88 0.88 -6.61
N GLN A 76 8.12 1.20 -7.04
CA GLN A 76 8.66 0.77 -8.33
C GLN A 76 10.18 0.57 -8.26
N TYR A 77 10.95 1.41 -8.93
CA TYR A 77 12.40 1.31 -9.14
C TYR A 77 13.19 2.43 -8.44
N GLU A 78 12.60 3.04 -7.40
CA GLU A 78 13.22 4.14 -6.65
C GLU A 78 14.46 3.71 -5.86
N VAL A 79 14.46 2.48 -5.33
CA VAL A 79 15.62 1.89 -4.67
C VAL A 79 16.17 0.76 -5.54
N TRP A 80 17.45 0.85 -5.87
CA TRP A 80 18.11 -0.11 -6.75
C TRP A 80 18.40 -1.45 -6.08
N ILE A 81 18.41 -2.52 -6.86
CA ILE A 81 18.84 -3.85 -6.41
C ILE A 81 20.27 -3.77 -5.83
N GLU A 82 21.17 -3.02 -6.45
CA GLU A 82 22.53 -2.80 -5.96
C GLU A 82 22.54 -2.18 -4.56
N THR A 83 21.67 -1.20 -4.31
CA THR A 83 21.54 -0.54 -2.99
C THR A 83 21.03 -1.53 -1.94
N ILE A 84 20.00 -2.32 -2.26
CA ILE A 84 19.44 -3.35 -1.36
C ILE A 84 20.55 -4.37 -1.01
N ARG A 85 21.29 -4.85 -2.00
CA ARG A 85 22.39 -5.81 -1.80
C ARG A 85 23.51 -5.24 -0.93
N LEU A 86 23.88 -3.97 -1.13
CA LEU A 86 24.90 -3.30 -0.32
C LEU A 86 24.48 -3.19 1.15
N ILE A 87 23.21 -2.81 1.41
CA ILE A 87 22.66 -2.76 2.76
C ILE A 87 22.70 -4.18 3.40
N ARG A 88 22.26 -5.21 2.69
CA ARG A 88 22.28 -6.59 3.19
C ARG A 88 23.71 -7.10 3.44
N SER A 89 24.64 -6.82 2.53
CA SER A 89 26.04 -7.23 2.67
C SER A 89 26.73 -6.53 3.82
N SER A 90 26.26 -5.33 4.22
CA SER A 90 26.77 -4.64 5.41
C SER A 90 26.25 -5.22 6.74
N GLY A 91 25.52 -6.34 6.69
CA GLY A 91 25.03 -7.04 7.87
C GLY A 91 23.69 -6.53 8.40
N ILE A 92 22.99 -5.68 7.63
CA ILE A 92 21.67 -5.13 7.98
C ILE A 92 20.57 -5.99 7.37
N SER A 93 19.51 -6.27 8.12
CA SER A 93 18.35 -6.98 7.59
C SER A 93 17.48 -6.02 6.76
N VAL A 94 17.03 -6.49 5.60
CA VAL A 94 16.17 -5.69 4.72
C VAL A 94 14.86 -6.42 4.47
N LEU A 95 13.74 -5.75 4.74
CA LEU A 95 12.41 -6.26 4.44
C LEU A 95 11.64 -5.29 3.55
N ASN A 96 10.71 -5.82 2.75
CA ASN A 96 9.79 -5.01 1.94
C ASN A 96 8.34 -5.44 2.19
N TRP A 97 7.46 -4.45 2.41
CA TRP A 97 6.01 -4.64 2.44
C TRP A 97 5.42 -4.29 1.08
N SER A 98 4.87 -5.29 0.38
CA SER A 98 4.21 -5.10 -0.91
C SER A 98 2.71 -4.84 -0.73
N THR A 99 2.23 -3.73 -1.27
CA THR A 99 0.85 -3.26 -1.05
C THR A 99 -0.16 -3.78 -2.06
N ASP A 100 0.24 -4.04 -3.30
CA ASP A 100 -0.66 -4.19 -4.45
C ASP A 100 -0.31 -5.39 -5.33
N ASP A 101 0.01 -6.53 -4.77
CA ASP A 101 0.41 -7.73 -5.50
C ASP A 101 -0.65 -8.27 -6.45
N SER A 102 -1.91 -7.89 -6.30
CA SER A 102 -2.99 -8.25 -7.24
C SER A 102 -2.67 -7.87 -8.69
N TRP A 103 -1.91 -6.80 -8.90
CA TRP A 103 -1.51 -6.33 -10.22
C TRP A 103 -0.01 -6.08 -10.37
N LYS A 104 0.71 -5.82 -9.27
CA LYS A 104 2.16 -5.53 -9.27
C LYS A 104 3.03 -6.78 -9.26
N TYR A 105 2.50 -7.94 -8.86
CA TYR A 105 3.30 -9.16 -8.67
C TYR A 105 4.28 -9.42 -9.82
N SER A 106 3.78 -9.54 -11.04
CA SER A 106 4.61 -9.92 -12.21
C SER A 106 5.64 -8.86 -12.60
N MET A 107 5.32 -7.58 -12.39
CA MET A 107 6.17 -6.48 -12.81
C MET A 107 7.11 -6.00 -11.69
N PHE A 108 6.86 -6.36 -10.43
CA PHE A 108 7.64 -5.88 -9.29
C PHE A 108 8.04 -7.03 -8.36
N SER A 109 7.13 -7.56 -7.57
CA SER A 109 7.42 -8.49 -6.47
C SER A 109 8.18 -9.74 -6.90
N LYS A 110 7.78 -10.35 -8.02
CA LYS A 110 8.49 -11.46 -8.68
C LYS A 110 9.93 -11.13 -9.02
N LEU A 111 10.21 -9.89 -9.44
CA LEU A 111 11.51 -9.49 -10.00
C LEU A 111 12.52 -9.06 -8.94
N ILE A 112 12.06 -8.63 -7.77
CA ILE A 112 12.94 -8.13 -6.71
C ILE A 112 12.83 -8.88 -5.39
N GLY A 113 11.83 -9.74 -5.21
CA GLY A 113 11.51 -10.36 -3.93
C GLY A 113 12.66 -11.18 -3.33
N THR A 114 13.52 -11.77 -4.15
CA THR A 114 14.72 -12.52 -3.71
C THR A 114 15.81 -11.63 -3.10
N GLU A 115 15.74 -10.32 -3.31
CA GLU A 115 16.73 -9.38 -2.79
C GLU A 115 16.52 -9.05 -1.30
N PHE A 116 15.36 -9.41 -0.73
CA PHE A 116 14.98 -9.12 0.64
C PHE A 116 15.13 -10.32 1.56
N ASP A 117 15.43 -10.07 2.82
CA ASP A 117 15.46 -11.10 3.87
C ASP A 117 14.05 -11.54 4.27
N LEU A 118 13.07 -10.62 4.17
CA LEU A 118 11.65 -10.89 4.29
C LEU A 118 10.88 -10.05 3.26
N PHE A 119 10.04 -10.70 2.47
CA PHE A 119 9.17 -10.05 1.51
C PHE A 119 7.72 -10.25 1.93
N VAL A 120 7.07 -9.18 2.38
CA VAL A 120 5.72 -9.24 2.94
C VAL A 120 4.69 -8.99 1.84
N THR A 121 3.69 -9.85 1.74
CA THR A 121 2.54 -9.70 0.86
C THR A 121 1.24 -9.66 1.63
N THR A 122 0.27 -8.87 1.14
CA THR A 122 -1.11 -8.86 1.65
C THR A 122 -2.03 -9.84 0.91
N TYR A 123 -1.45 -10.68 0.02
CA TYR A 123 -2.18 -11.61 -0.85
C TYR A 123 -1.79 -13.07 -0.56
N PRO A 124 -2.52 -13.76 0.33
CA PRO A 124 -2.26 -15.17 0.68
C PRO A 124 -2.27 -16.09 -0.55
N GLU A 125 -3.11 -15.80 -1.53
CA GLU A 125 -3.28 -16.60 -2.75
C GLU A 125 -2.02 -16.67 -3.61
N LEU A 126 -1.13 -15.68 -3.48
CA LEU A 126 0.10 -15.60 -4.26
C LEU A 126 1.28 -16.34 -3.62
N VAL A 127 1.18 -16.82 -2.38
CA VAL A 127 2.29 -17.50 -1.67
C VAL A 127 2.85 -18.66 -2.47
N GLY A 128 1.97 -19.52 -3.00
CA GLY A 128 2.39 -20.62 -3.87
C GLY A 128 3.12 -20.16 -5.14
N GLN A 129 2.75 -19.00 -5.68
CA GLN A 129 3.44 -18.41 -6.83
C GLN A 129 4.80 -17.83 -6.44
N TYR A 130 4.91 -17.16 -5.29
CA TYR A 130 6.18 -16.70 -4.74
C TYR A 130 7.20 -17.84 -4.61
N HIS A 131 6.78 -18.97 -4.03
CA HIS A 131 7.64 -20.14 -3.88
C HIS A 131 8.07 -20.74 -5.23
N ARG A 132 7.15 -20.85 -6.20
CA ARG A 132 7.47 -21.32 -7.57
C ARG A 132 8.47 -20.40 -8.28
N ASP A 133 8.41 -19.12 -8.01
CA ASP A 133 9.33 -18.11 -8.57
C ASP A 133 10.63 -17.97 -7.74
N GLY A 134 10.87 -18.86 -6.76
CA GLY A 134 12.12 -18.92 -5.98
C GLY A 134 12.20 -17.94 -4.81
N ILE A 135 11.09 -17.27 -4.44
CA ILE A 135 11.05 -16.32 -3.34
C ILE A 135 10.59 -17.03 -2.06
N GLY A 136 11.53 -17.71 -1.39
CA GLY A 136 11.27 -18.41 -0.13
C GLY A 136 11.13 -17.49 1.09
N SER A 137 11.55 -16.23 0.96
CA SER A 137 11.46 -15.21 2.02
C SER A 137 10.07 -14.58 2.16
N VAL A 138 9.05 -15.06 1.42
CA VAL A 138 7.70 -14.50 1.48
C VAL A 138 7.06 -14.73 2.86
N TYR A 139 6.36 -13.71 3.35
CA TYR A 139 5.56 -13.71 4.57
C TYR A 139 4.20 -13.04 4.30
N VAL A 140 3.13 -13.68 4.76
CA VAL A 140 1.79 -13.10 4.63
C VAL A 140 1.49 -12.22 5.83
N SER A 141 1.20 -10.97 5.59
CA SER A 141 0.59 -10.07 6.56
C SER A 141 -0.58 -9.35 5.91
N GLN A 142 -1.31 -8.55 6.67
CA GLN A 142 -2.49 -7.87 6.15
C GLN A 142 -2.57 -6.45 6.70
N TRP A 143 -3.35 -5.61 6.05
CA TRP A 143 -3.76 -4.33 6.60
C TRP A 143 -4.30 -4.47 8.02
N ALA A 144 -4.32 -3.38 8.77
CA ALA A 144 -4.78 -3.35 10.14
C ALA A 144 -5.35 -1.97 10.49
N ALA A 145 -5.89 -1.82 11.69
CA ALA A 145 -6.25 -0.53 12.26
C ALA A 145 -5.06 0.08 13.02
N ASN A 146 -5.01 1.40 13.07
CA ASN A 146 -4.08 2.10 13.94
C ASN A 146 -4.59 2.06 15.40
N ALA A 147 -3.77 1.55 16.32
CA ALA A 147 -4.14 1.41 17.72
C ALA A 147 -4.49 2.76 18.40
N GLU A 148 -3.93 3.87 17.92
CA GLU A 148 -4.20 5.22 18.46
C GLU A 148 -5.57 5.76 18.08
N THR A 149 -6.15 5.25 16.98
CA THR A 149 -7.44 5.72 16.47
C THR A 149 -8.59 4.80 16.82
N LEU A 150 -8.34 3.74 17.59
CA LEU A 150 -9.38 2.82 18.04
C LEU A 150 -10.39 3.57 18.92
N THR A 151 -11.65 3.51 18.53
CA THR A 151 -12.74 4.22 19.21
C THR A 151 -13.94 3.29 19.34
N PRO A 152 -14.52 3.11 20.54
CA PRO A 152 -15.68 2.25 20.73
C PRO A 152 -16.89 2.71 19.91
N PRO A 153 -17.77 1.78 19.50
CA PRO A 153 -19.00 2.09 18.78
C PRO A 153 -19.94 3.00 19.60
N VAL A 154 -20.79 3.71 18.88
CA VAL A 154 -21.98 4.38 19.44
C VAL A 154 -23.24 3.64 19.02
N SER A 155 -24.33 3.81 19.76
CA SER A 155 -25.63 3.22 19.41
C SER A 155 -26.14 3.74 18.07
N ALA A 156 -26.89 2.92 17.36
CA ALA A 156 -27.50 3.28 16.07
C ALA A 156 -28.32 4.57 16.15
N GLY A 157 -29.05 4.78 17.25
CA GLY A 157 -29.86 5.98 17.47
C GLY A 157 -29.05 7.28 17.61
N SER A 158 -27.75 7.18 17.90
CA SER A 158 -26.84 8.33 18.00
C SER A 158 -26.12 8.63 16.67
N CYS A 159 -26.31 7.81 15.63
CA CYS A 159 -25.67 7.98 14.35
C CYS A 159 -26.33 9.09 13.52
N ARG A 160 -25.50 9.94 12.94
CA ARG A 160 -25.93 11.03 12.06
C ARG A 160 -26.30 10.55 10.65
N TYR A 161 -25.58 9.55 10.14
CA TYR A 161 -25.73 9.03 8.78
C TYR A 161 -26.41 7.65 8.82
N ALA A 162 -27.39 7.42 7.95
CA ALA A 162 -27.94 6.08 7.77
C ALA A 162 -26.87 5.14 7.18
N VAL A 163 -26.22 5.57 6.10
CA VAL A 163 -25.15 4.84 5.43
C VAL A 163 -24.06 5.81 5.04
N SER A 164 -22.80 5.42 5.19
CA SER A 164 -21.66 6.17 4.67
C SER A 164 -20.71 5.33 3.82
N PHE A 165 -20.03 6.00 2.91
CA PHE A 165 -18.89 5.50 2.18
C PHE A 165 -17.77 6.55 2.13
N VAL A 166 -16.57 6.21 2.62
CA VAL A 166 -15.41 7.08 2.51
C VAL A 166 -14.39 6.46 1.56
N GLY A 167 -14.19 7.06 0.39
CA GLY A 167 -13.27 6.59 -0.64
C GLY A 167 -13.56 7.14 -2.02
N ALA A 168 -12.61 7.03 -2.96
CA ALA A 168 -12.76 7.57 -4.31
C ALA A 168 -13.86 6.87 -5.13
N ALA A 169 -14.52 7.64 -6.01
CA ALA A 169 -15.56 7.17 -6.92
C ALA A 169 -14.93 6.53 -8.17
N TYR A 170 -14.62 5.24 -8.12
CA TYR A 170 -14.14 4.47 -9.28
C TYR A 170 -14.74 3.06 -9.30
N GLY A 171 -14.55 2.35 -10.44
CA GLY A 171 -15.05 0.99 -10.62
C GLY A 171 -16.57 0.90 -10.49
N ASN A 172 -17.05 -0.11 -9.77
CA ASN A 172 -18.49 -0.36 -9.56
C ASN A 172 -19.13 0.53 -8.49
N ARG A 173 -18.34 1.28 -7.69
CA ARG A 173 -18.83 2.07 -6.54
C ARG A 173 -19.95 3.04 -6.85
N PRO A 174 -19.84 3.89 -7.92
CA PRO A 174 -20.93 4.80 -8.26
C PRO A 174 -22.22 4.08 -8.63
N VAL A 175 -22.14 2.91 -9.25
CA VAL A 175 -23.32 2.10 -9.62
C VAL A 175 -24.00 1.56 -8.36
N MET A 176 -23.23 0.98 -7.43
CA MET A 176 -23.71 0.46 -6.15
C MET A 176 -24.39 1.55 -5.30
N ILE A 177 -23.75 2.72 -5.17
CA ILE A 177 -24.32 3.87 -4.44
C ILE A 177 -25.59 4.37 -5.12
N LYS A 178 -25.60 4.49 -6.45
CA LYS A 178 -26.80 4.88 -7.20
C LYS A 178 -27.98 3.90 -6.98
N LYS A 179 -27.69 2.60 -6.92
CA LYS A 179 -28.71 1.56 -6.62
C LYS A 179 -29.30 1.79 -5.24
N LEU A 180 -28.48 1.97 -4.19
CA LEU A 180 -28.98 2.25 -2.83
C LEU A 180 -29.89 3.49 -2.78
N ARG A 181 -29.48 4.59 -3.42
CA ARG A 181 -30.27 5.83 -3.46
C ARG A 181 -31.59 5.66 -4.20
N ARG A 182 -31.65 4.86 -5.26
CA ARG A 182 -32.92 4.52 -5.96
C ARG A 182 -33.87 3.71 -5.09
N GLU A 183 -33.35 2.95 -4.15
CA GLU A 183 -34.12 2.18 -3.17
C GLU A 183 -34.54 3.00 -1.93
N GLY A 184 -34.35 4.33 -1.99
CA GLY A 184 -34.72 5.26 -0.92
C GLY A 184 -33.75 5.30 0.27
N ILE A 185 -32.54 4.75 0.11
CA ILE A 185 -31.51 4.74 1.15
C ILE A 185 -30.62 5.97 0.97
N ASP A 186 -30.54 6.81 2.00
CA ASP A 186 -29.60 7.93 2.02
C ASP A 186 -28.17 7.45 2.28
N VAL A 187 -27.24 7.81 1.38
CA VAL A 187 -25.83 7.42 1.44
C VAL A 187 -24.94 8.65 1.35
N ALA A 188 -24.27 8.97 2.43
CA ALA A 188 -23.24 10.02 2.49
C ALA A 188 -21.92 9.47 1.91
N CYS A 189 -21.40 10.14 0.87
CA CYS A 189 -20.20 9.68 0.15
C CYS A 189 -19.11 10.75 0.18
N PHE A 190 -17.91 10.38 0.66
CA PHE A 190 -16.77 11.27 0.78
C PHE A 190 -15.55 10.71 0.03
N GLY A 191 -14.79 11.58 -0.62
CA GLY A 191 -13.59 11.22 -1.37
C GLY A 191 -13.58 11.78 -2.80
N HIS A 192 -12.49 11.59 -3.51
CA HIS A 192 -12.34 12.06 -4.88
C HIS A 192 -13.43 11.52 -5.80
N GLY A 193 -14.05 12.40 -6.56
CA GLY A 193 -15.11 12.06 -7.52
C GLY A 193 -16.52 12.04 -6.93
N TRP A 194 -16.70 12.27 -5.64
CA TRP A 194 -17.99 12.54 -5.00
C TRP A 194 -18.22 14.04 -4.82
N PRO A 195 -19.50 14.51 -4.77
CA PRO A 195 -19.81 15.92 -4.58
C PRO A 195 -19.23 16.55 -3.31
N GLU A 196 -19.21 15.78 -2.20
CA GLU A 196 -18.68 16.22 -0.92
C GLU A 196 -17.15 16.32 -0.90
N GLY A 197 -16.48 15.74 -1.92
CA GLY A 197 -15.03 15.77 -2.05
C GLY A 197 -14.28 14.97 -0.97
N PRO A 198 -12.92 15.06 -0.95
CA PRO A 198 -12.09 14.43 0.04
C PRO A 198 -12.25 15.06 1.42
N VAL A 199 -12.06 14.29 2.48
CA VAL A 199 -12.07 14.72 3.88
C VAL A 199 -10.72 14.50 4.52
N GLU A 200 -10.39 15.27 5.54
CA GLU A 200 -9.20 15.09 6.36
C GLU A 200 -9.20 13.71 7.05
N ALA A 201 -8.02 13.13 7.27
CA ALA A 201 -7.85 11.80 7.84
C ALA A 201 -8.59 11.66 9.20
N LYS A 202 -8.50 12.67 10.06
CA LYS A 202 -9.19 12.69 11.36
C LYS A 202 -10.72 12.55 11.20
N ARG A 203 -11.29 13.19 10.19
CA ARG A 203 -12.74 13.20 9.95
C ARG A 203 -13.27 11.82 9.47
N ILE A 204 -12.40 10.99 8.89
CA ILE A 204 -12.79 9.64 8.42
C ILE A 204 -13.32 8.80 9.58
N GLY A 205 -12.60 8.74 10.70
CA GLY A 205 -13.03 7.97 11.88
C GLY A 205 -14.35 8.47 12.46
N GLU A 206 -14.56 9.79 12.50
CA GLU A 206 -15.81 10.40 12.97
C GLU A 206 -16.98 10.04 12.07
N ILE A 207 -16.86 10.18 10.72
CA ILE A 207 -17.90 9.80 9.77
C ILE A 207 -18.27 8.33 9.92
N VAL A 208 -17.28 7.45 10.03
CA VAL A 208 -17.49 6.00 10.21
C VAL A 208 -18.26 5.72 11.51
N ARG A 209 -17.85 6.33 12.61
CA ARG A 209 -18.47 6.15 13.94
C ARG A 209 -19.89 6.71 14.00
N GLU A 210 -20.15 7.83 13.29
CA GLU A 210 -21.44 8.50 13.22
C GLU A 210 -22.39 7.87 12.17
N SER A 211 -22.03 6.71 11.59
CA SER A 211 -22.83 6.02 10.58
C SER A 211 -23.45 4.75 11.13
N GLN A 212 -24.74 4.51 10.83
CA GLN A 212 -25.34 3.23 11.18
C GLN A 212 -24.69 2.08 10.40
N VAL A 213 -24.39 2.30 9.09
CA VAL A 213 -23.68 1.33 8.25
C VAL A 213 -22.55 2.04 7.49
N SER A 214 -21.34 1.51 7.58
CA SER A 214 -20.20 1.97 6.79
C SER A 214 -19.85 0.95 5.72
N LEU A 215 -19.85 1.40 4.45
CA LEU A 215 -19.60 0.55 3.29
C LEU A 215 -18.12 0.41 2.97
N ASN A 216 -17.72 -0.76 2.47
CA ASN A 216 -16.47 -0.98 1.79
C ASN A 216 -16.67 -1.76 0.50
N PHE A 217 -15.89 -1.41 -0.54
CA PHE A 217 -15.86 -2.11 -1.82
C PHE A 217 -14.48 -2.72 -2.04
N SER A 218 -14.47 -4.00 -2.40
CA SER A 218 -13.26 -4.82 -2.52
C SER A 218 -12.56 -4.70 -3.87
N GLU A 219 -13.25 -4.20 -4.91
CA GLU A 219 -12.70 -4.06 -6.25
C GLU A 219 -11.47 -3.16 -6.30
N GLY A 220 -10.41 -3.60 -6.99
CA GLY A 220 -9.18 -2.85 -7.23
C GLY A 220 -9.36 -1.76 -8.29
N ALA A 221 -8.50 -0.72 -8.26
CA ALA A 221 -8.54 0.38 -9.22
C ALA A 221 -8.18 -0.05 -10.66
N HIS A 222 -7.46 -1.15 -10.81
CA HIS A 222 -7.05 -1.73 -12.09
C HIS A 222 -7.79 -3.04 -12.28
N GLY A 223 -9.02 -3.00 -12.79
CA GLY A 223 -9.85 -4.17 -13.00
C GLY A 223 -9.10 -5.33 -13.68
N ASN A 224 -9.45 -6.54 -13.34
CA ASN A 224 -9.06 -7.85 -13.88
C ASN A 224 -7.79 -7.90 -14.78
N ALA A 225 -6.61 -7.85 -14.18
CA ALA A 225 -5.43 -8.39 -14.81
C ALA A 225 -5.48 -9.93 -14.68
N ARG A 226 -5.93 -10.58 -15.77
CA ARG A 226 -5.83 -12.03 -16.03
C ARG A 226 -5.91 -12.96 -14.81
N GLY A 227 -7.11 -13.37 -14.42
CA GLY A 227 -7.32 -14.59 -13.66
C GLY A 227 -7.35 -14.49 -12.14
N ALA A 228 -7.00 -13.36 -11.52
CA ALA A 228 -7.33 -13.10 -10.12
C ALA A 228 -8.69 -12.37 -10.07
N SER A 229 -9.57 -12.74 -9.16
CA SER A 229 -10.73 -11.91 -8.85
C SER A 229 -10.19 -10.53 -8.52
N GLY A 230 -10.59 -9.46 -9.23
CA GLY A 230 -10.09 -8.10 -8.97
C GLY A 230 -10.47 -7.56 -7.57
N ARG A 231 -10.91 -8.44 -6.68
CA ARG A 231 -11.34 -8.18 -5.32
C ARG A 231 -10.22 -8.46 -4.33
N GLN A 232 -10.03 -7.54 -3.40
CA GLN A 232 -8.98 -7.61 -2.37
C GLN A 232 -9.47 -7.09 -1.03
N ILE A 233 -8.91 -7.59 0.05
CA ILE A 233 -9.11 -7.03 1.39
C ILE A 233 -8.42 -5.66 1.43
N LYS A 234 -9.21 -4.61 1.72
CA LYS A 234 -8.74 -3.22 1.86
C LYS A 234 -8.45 -2.89 3.31
N ALA A 235 -7.62 -1.88 3.56
CA ALA A 235 -7.37 -1.36 4.91
C ALA A 235 -8.68 -1.04 5.67
N ARG A 236 -9.70 -0.52 4.98
CA ARG A 236 -11.03 -0.21 5.56
C ARG A 236 -11.72 -1.40 6.21
N VAL A 237 -11.41 -2.62 5.80
CA VAL A 237 -11.97 -3.82 6.45
C VAL A 237 -11.59 -3.89 7.93
N PHE A 238 -10.44 -3.32 8.28
CA PHE A 238 -9.94 -3.23 9.66
C PHE A 238 -10.19 -1.86 10.28
N GLU A 239 -10.03 -0.80 9.49
CA GLU A 239 -10.20 0.59 9.95
C GLU A 239 -11.63 0.88 10.39
N VAL A 240 -12.64 0.45 9.62
CA VAL A 240 -14.05 0.73 9.94
C VAL A 240 -14.45 0.15 11.28
N PRO A 241 -14.25 -1.15 11.58
CA PRO A 241 -14.53 -1.65 12.93
C PRO A 241 -13.62 -1.03 14.00
N GLY A 242 -12.37 -0.68 13.65
CA GLY A 242 -11.45 0.01 14.55
C GLY A 242 -11.94 1.39 14.99
N TYR A 243 -12.62 2.12 14.12
CA TYR A 243 -13.31 3.37 14.43
C TYR A 243 -14.70 3.19 15.10
N GLY A 244 -15.08 1.95 15.41
CA GLY A 244 -16.39 1.63 16.01
C GLY A 244 -17.54 1.62 15.00
N GLY A 245 -17.27 1.53 13.71
CA GLY A 245 -18.28 1.45 12.66
C GLY A 245 -18.82 0.03 12.46
N CYS A 246 -20.09 -0.10 12.08
CA CYS A 246 -20.67 -1.34 11.59
C CYS A 246 -20.29 -1.51 10.11
N LEU A 247 -19.37 -2.43 9.82
CA LEU A 247 -18.87 -2.67 8.48
C LEU A 247 -19.79 -3.58 7.67
N LEU A 248 -20.20 -3.11 6.49
CA LEU A 248 -20.76 -3.91 5.42
C LEU A 248 -19.82 -3.84 4.21
N THR A 249 -19.11 -4.94 3.92
CA THR A 249 -18.07 -4.98 2.88
C THR A 249 -18.48 -5.85 1.69
N GLU A 250 -18.12 -5.42 0.50
CA GLU A 250 -18.13 -6.34 -0.65
C GLU A 250 -17.19 -7.52 -0.37
N ARG A 251 -17.66 -8.74 -0.69
CA ARG A 251 -16.93 -9.97 -0.40
C ARG A 251 -15.57 -9.99 -1.11
N ALA A 252 -14.53 -10.36 -0.36
CA ALA A 252 -13.18 -10.57 -0.85
C ALA A 252 -12.69 -11.97 -0.44
N PRO A 253 -11.78 -12.60 -1.20
CA PRO A 253 -11.17 -13.87 -0.79
C PRO A 253 -10.51 -13.78 0.58
N ASN A 254 -10.55 -14.87 1.35
CA ASN A 254 -9.93 -15.01 2.66
C ASN A 254 -10.42 -14.06 3.78
N LEU A 255 -11.56 -13.41 3.60
CA LEU A 255 -12.14 -12.51 4.60
C LEU A 255 -12.40 -13.23 5.93
N GLU A 256 -12.81 -14.50 5.86
CA GLU A 256 -13.12 -15.38 6.98
C GLU A 256 -11.88 -15.75 7.84
N GLN A 257 -10.68 -15.55 7.33
CA GLN A 257 -9.44 -15.72 8.12
C GLN A 257 -9.27 -14.62 9.17
N TYR A 258 -9.91 -13.46 8.97
CA TYR A 258 -9.77 -12.29 9.82
C TYR A 258 -11.00 -12.03 10.68
N PHE A 259 -12.20 -12.29 10.14
CA PHE A 259 -13.46 -12.01 10.80
C PHE A 259 -14.46 -13.13 10.67
N ARG A 260 -15.30 -13.31 11.68
CA ARG A 260 -16.52 -14.09 11.58
C ARG A 260 -17.56 -13.27 10.85
N VAL A 261 -17.68 -13.54 9.54
CA VAL A 261 -18.64 -12.85 8.66
C VAL A 261 -20.06 -13.20 9.12
N GLY A 262 -20.91 -12.17 9.26
CA GLY A 262 -22.24 -12.28 9.81
C GLY A 262 -22.32 -11.92 11.30
N GLU A 263 -21.20 -11.95 12.05
CA GLU A 263 -21.16 -11.66 13.49
C GLU A 263 -20.30 -10.44 13.86
N GLU A 264 -19.09 -10.34 13.26
CA GLU A 264 -18.12 -9.29 13.54
C GLU A 264 -18.11 -8.22 12.45
N ILE A 265 -18.41 -8.63 11.23
CA ILE A 265 -18.65 -7.80 10.05
C ILE A 265 -19.73 -8.43 9.20
N LEU A 266 -20.26 -7.68 8.24
CA LEU A 266 -21.19 -8.21 7.24
C LEU A 266 -20.59 -8.10 5.85
N SER A 267 -20.95 -9.01 4.96
CA SER A 267 -20.52 -8.98 3.56
C SER A 267 -21.70 -9.05 2.60
N PHE A 268 -21.47 -8.61 1.36
CA PHE A 268 -22.44 -8.72 0.27
C PHE A 268 -21.74 -9.09 -1.05
N GLU A 269 -22.50 -9.73 -1.93
CA GLU A 269 -22.15 -9.98 -3.34
C GLU A 269 -23.22 -9.38 -4.25
N GLY A 270 -22.83 -8.32 -5.00
CA GLY A 270 -23.73 -7.66 -5.95
C GLY A 270 -24.75 -6.70 -5.33
N GLU A 271 -25.51 -6.05 -6.20
CA GLU A 271 -26.36 -4.91 -5.86
C GLU A 271 -27.55 -5.29 -4.98
N ASP A 272 -28.23 -6.40 -5.27
CA ASP A 272 -29.46 -6.77 -4.57
C ASP A 272 -29.18 -7.26 -3.15
N GLU A 273 -28.07 -7.95 -2.93
CA GLU A 273 -27.66 -8.35 -1.58
C GLU A 273 -27.21 -7.14 -0.77
N LEU A 274 -26.49 -6.19 -1.37
CA LEU A 274 -26.15 -4.92 -0.74
C LEU A 274 -27.41 -4.21 -0.23
N VAL A 275 -28.42 -4.05 -1.09
CA VAL A 275 -29.68 -3.39 -0.71
C VAL A 275 -30.38 -4.12 0.43
N ARG A 276 -30.52 -5.45 0.34
CA ARG A 276 -31.14 -6.27 1.41
C ARG A 276 -30.39 -6.15 2.74
N ALA A 277 -29.05 -6.23 2.71
CA ALA A 277 -28.22 -6.14 3.90
C ALA A 277 -28.36 -4.77 4.58
N VAL A 278 -28.31 -3.68 3.81
CA VAL A 278 -28.49 -2.33 4.35
C VAL A 278 -29.88 -2.17 4.96
N LYS A 279 -30.95 -2.52 4.24
CA LYS A 279 -32.33 -2.43 4.77
C LYS A 279 -32.51 -3.24 6.07
N THR A 280 -31.89 -4.43 6.13
CA THR A 280 -31.93 -5.29 7.33
C THR A 280 -31.25 -4.65 8.53
N LEU A 281 -30.07 -4.05 8.32
CA LEU A 281 -29.32 -3.39 9.39
C LEU A 281 -30.03 -2.13 9.90
N LEU A 282 -30.55 -1.30 9.00
CA LEU A 282 -31.30 -0.08 9.37
C LEU A 282 -32.61 -0.42 10.13
N ALA A 283 -33.24 -1.53 9.81
CA ALA A 283 -34.44 -2.00 10.50
C ALA A 283 -34.18 -2.72 11.84
N ARG A 284 -32.91 -3.04 12.15
CA ARG A 284 -32.52 -3.81 13.34
C ARG A 284 -31.33 -3.14 14.08
N PRO A 285 -31.57 -2.03 14.79
CA PRO A 285 -30.55 -1.28 15.52
C PRO A 285 -29.72 -2.14 16.47
N ASP A 286 -30.37 -3.01 17.26
CA ASP A 286 -29.68 -3.91 18.20
C ASP A 286 -28.67 -4.84 17.50
N ARG A 287 -29.06 -5.38 16.33
CA ARG A 287 -28.18 -6.24 15.53
C ARG A 287 -27.01 -5.45 14.98
N ARG A 288 -27.25 -4.23 14.50
CA ARG A 288 -26.20 -3.32 14.03
C ARG A 288 -25.20 -3.03 15.15
N ASP A 289 -25.69 -2.70 16.34
CA ASP A 289 -24.85 -2.37 17.49
C ASP A 289 -24.01 -3.57 17.93
N GLN A 290 -24.61 -4.76 17.94
CA GLN A 290 -23.89 -6.01 18.27
C GLN A 290 -22.76 -6.28 17.25
N VAL A 291 -23.00 -6.12 15.93
CA VAL A 291 -21.99 -6.32 14.89
C VAL A 291 -20.86 -5.31 15.04
N ALA A 292 -21.18 -4.04 15.27
CA ALA A 292 -20.18 -2.99 15.47
C ALA A 292 -19.30 -3.27 16.70
N GLN A 293 -19.91 -3.69 17.83
CA GLN A 293 -19.18 -4.04 19.04
C GLN A 293 -18.27 -5.24 18.84
N ASN A 294 -18.79 -6.32 18.24
CA ASN A 294 -18.00 -7.54 17.99
C ASN A 294 -16.82 -7.24 17.05
N GLY A 295 -17.04 -6.47 15.98
CA GLY A 295 -16.01 -6.08 15.04
C GLY A 295 -14.92 -5.22 15.70
N PHE A 296 -15.31 -4.25 16.52
CA PHE A 296 -14.38 -3.42 17.29
C PHE A 296 -13.53 -4.27 18.22
N GLU A 297 -14.11 -5.15 19.02
CA GLU A 297 -13.38 -6.02 19.94
C GLU A 297 -12.42 -6.96 19.21
N ARG A 298 -12.85 -7.49 18.05
CA ARG A 298 -11.98 -8.30 17.19
C ARG A 298 -10.77 -7.53 16.73
N VAL A 299 -10.97 -6.33 16.17
CA VAL A 299 -9.87 -5.47 15.68
C VAL A 299 -8.94 -5.07 16.81
N ARG A 300 -9.49 -4.60 17.93
CA ARG A 300 -8.71 -4.18 19.11
C ARG A 300 -7.80 -5.30 19.61
N ARG A 301 -8.28 -6.53 19.62
CA ARG A 301 -7.56 -7.69 20.13
C ARG A 301 -6.53 -8.21 19.15
N GLU A 302 -6.82 -8.25 17.83
CA GLU A 302 -6.05 -9.06 16.88
C GLU A 302 -5.57 -8.33 15.62
N HIS A 303 -6.15 -7.17 15.27
CA HIS A 303 -5.94 -6.57 13.96
C HIS A 303 -5.45 -5.12 14.03
N THR A 304 -4.45 -4.84 14.90
CA THR A 304 -3.72 -3.58 14.91
C THR A 304 -2.38 -3.69 14.18
N TYR A 305 -1.85 -2.59 13.66
CA TYR A 305 -0.51 -2.56 13.07
C TYR A 305 0.56 -2.95 14.07
N ASP A 306 0.38 -2.65 15.37
CA ASP A 306 1.29 -3.08 16.42
C ASP A 306 1.46 -4.60 16.43
N ARG A 307 0.36 -5.36 16.37
CA ARG A 307 0.43 -6.82 16.29
C ARG A 307 1.06 -7.30 14.99
N ARG A 308 0.66 -6.71 13.84
CA ARG A 308 1.23 -7.09 12.54
C ARG A 308 2.74 -6.94 12.51
N PHE A 309 3.26 -5.84 13.07
CA PHE A 309 4.69 -5.58 13.05
C PHE A 309 5.45 -6.38 14.10
N ASP A 310 4.88 -6.63 15.28
CA ASP A 310 5.48 -7.53 16.26
C ASP A 310 5.68 -8.93 15.67
N ASP A 311 4.65 -9.51 15.06
CA ASP A 311 4.70 -10.82 14.41
C ASP A 311 5.69 -10.84 13.23
N MET A 312 5.65 -9.83 12.37
CA MET A 312 6.54 -9.68 11.21
C MET A 312 8.02 -9.56 11.63
N LEU A 313 8.33 -8.79 12.67
CA LEU A 313 9.70 -8.60 13.15
C LEU A 313 10.21 -9.84 13.89
N LYS A 314 9.36 -10.60 14.58
CA LYS A 314 9.69 -11.92 15.12
C LYS A 314 10.02 -12.91 14.02
N GLU A 315 9.20 -12.94 12.95
CA GLU A 315 9.45 -13.77 11.78
C GLU A 315 10.78 -13.44 11.10
N LEU A 316 11.05 -12.14 10.87
CA LEU A 316 12.35 -11.69 10.33
C LEU A 316 13.51 -12.18 11.21
N SER A 317 13.40 -11.99 12.53
CA SER A 317 14.43 -12.36 13.49
C SER A 317 14.65 -13.89 13.55
N GLY A 318 13.60 -14.67 13.34
CA GLY A 318 13.68 -16.14 13.28
C GLY A 318 14.36 -16.66 11.99
N ARG A 319 14.18 -15.95 10.88
CA ARG A 319 14.74 -16.34 9.56
C ARG A 319 16.20 -15.91 9.37
N VAL A 320 16.57 -14.75 9.92
CA VAL A 320 17.88 -14.15 9.64
C VAL A 320 18.86 -14.41 10.78
N LYS A 321 19.91 -15.17 10.50
CA LYS A 321 21.04 -15.28 11.43
C LYS A 321 21.72 -13.91 11.57
N LYS A 322 22.12 -13.56 12.80
CA LYS A 322 22.86 -12.31 13.06
C LYS A 322 24.12 -12.28 12.19
N ARG A 323 24.23 -11.24 11.38
CA ARG A 323 25.38 -10.99 10.51
C ARG A 323 26.34 -10.00 11.17
N SER A 324 27.64 -10.17 10.92
CA SER A 324 28.65 -9.17 11.33
C SER A 324 28.45 -7.89 10.53
N ARG A 325 28.57 -6.75 11.20
CA ARG A 325 28.52 -5.44 10.55
C ARG A 325 29.84 -5.21 9.78
N VAL A 326 29.69 -4.80 8.54
CA VAL A 326 30.81 -4.36 7.70
C VAL A 326 30.47 -3.01 7.03
N PRO A 327 31.46 -2.19 6.70
CA PRO A 327 31.22 -0.93 6.00
C PRO A 327 30.49 -1.13 4.68
N ILE A 328 29.74 -0.13 4.25
CA ILE A 328 29.10 -0.13 2.93
C ILE A 328 30.16 -0.09 1.84
N GLY A 329 30.01 -0.91 0.82
CA GLY A 329 30.92 -0.98 -0.33
C GLY A 329 30.71 0.17 -1.31
N TRP A 330 31.16 1.38 -0.94
CA TRP A 330 30.96 2.59 -1.73
C TRP A 330 31.53 2.50 -3.15
N SER A 331 32.65 1.82 -3.35
CA SER A 331 33.20 1.63 -4.69
C SER A 331 32.28 0.86 -5.63
N VAL A 332 31.55 -0.13 -5.09
CA VAL A 332 30.54 -0.88 -5.83
C VAL A 332 29.34 0.00 -6.16
N PHE A 333 28.91 0.84 -5.20
CA PHE A 333 27.82 1.79 -5.43
C PHE A 333 28.19 2.80 -6.52
N GLU A 334 29.36 3.42 -6.45
CA GLU A 334 29.77 4.44 -7.44
C GLU A 334 29.93 3.84 -8.84
N GLY A 335 30.40 2.60 -8.96
CA GLY A 335 30.41 1.88 -10.24
C GLY A 335 29.00 1.66 -10.82
N ALA A 336 28.02 1.36 -9.98
CA ALA A 336 26.61 1.26 -10.40
C ALA A 336 26.03 2.63 -10.77
N ALA A 337 26.34 3.68 -10.00
CA ALA A 337 25.92 5.06 -10.25
C ALA A 337 26.50 5.61 -11.57
N ASP A 338 27.73 5.27 -11.93
CA ASP A 338 28.28 5.57 -13.25
C ASP A 338 27.47 4.90 -14.37
N GLY A 339 27.04 3.66 -14.17
CA GLY A 339 26.13 2.95 -15.08
C GLY A 339 24.75 3.63 -15.24
N HIS A 340 24.34 4.43 -14.25
CA HIS A 340 23.10 5.21 -14.29
C HIS A 340 23.19 6.48 -15.15
N ARG A 341 24.37 6.97 -15.48
CA ARG A 341 24.55 8.21 -16.24
C ARG A 341 23.88 8.14 -17.62
N LEU A 342 23.20 9.23 -17.98
CA LEU A 342 22.53 9.36 -19.25
C LEU A 342 23.55 9.79 -20.33
N GLY A 343 23.87 8.89 -21.25
CA GLY A 343 24.71 9.23 -22.41
C GLY A 343 23.88 9.93 -23.52
N PRO A 344 24.58 10.53 -24.52
CA PRO A 344 23.90 11.29 -25.58
C PRO A 344 22.90 10.48 -26.39
N VAL A 345 23.16 9.20 -26.63
CA VAL A 345 22.23 8.30 -27.34
C VAL A 345 20.93 8.09 -26.56
N LEU A 346 21.02 7.83 -25.25
CA LEU A 346 19.83 7.65 -24.41
C LEU A 346 19.05 8.96 -24.24
N THR A 347 19.74 10.10 -24.22
CA THR A 347 19.10 11.42 -24.20
C THR A 347 18.30 11.66 -25.48
N MET A 348 18.84 11.30 -26.63
CA MET A 348 18.14 11.39 -27.91
C MET A 348 16.91 10.45 -27.94
N ILE A 349 17.07 9.21 -27.49
CA ILE A 349 15.96 8.24 -27.38
C ILE A 349 14.84 8.80 -26.48
N ARG A 350 15.18 9.33 -25.29
CA ARG A 350 14.23 9.97 -24.39
C ARG A 350 13.47 11.10 -25.08
N SER A 351 14.19 12.01 -25.73
CA SER A 351 13.59 13.16 -26.40
C SER A 351 12.64 12.74 -27.51
N SER A 352 12.99 11.73 -28.29
CA SER A 352 12.14 11.17 -29.34
C SER A 352 10.87 10.51 -28.78
N LEU A 353 11.01 9.70 -27.71
CA LEU A 353 9.87 9.06 -27.02
C LEU A 353 8.91 10.11 -26.45
N VAL A 354 9.47 11.13 -25.78
CA VAL A 354 8.65 12.22 -25.21
C VAL A 354 7.95 13.02 -26.31
N ALA A 355 8.63 13.32 -27.43
CA ALA A 355 8.03 14.04 -28.54
C ALA A 355 6.84 13.27 -29.13
N VAL A 356 7.04 11.99 -29.48
CA VAL A 356 5.96 11.12 -30.01
C VAL A 356 4.81 10.99 -29.01
N ALA A 357 5.12 10.71 -27.76
CA ALA A 357 4.08 10.58 -26.73
C ALA A 357 3.33 11.90 -26.52
N SER A 358 4.00 13.05 -26.65
CA SER A 358 3.36 14.37 -26.49
C SER A 358 2.45 14.72 -27.66
N ILE A 359 2.72 14.21 -28.86
CA ILE A 359 1.82 14.34 -29.99
C ILE A 359 0.51 13.57 -29.72
N ILE A 360 0.61 12.37 -29.16
CA ILE A 360 -0.55 11.47 -28.94
C ILE A 360 -1.37 11.88 -27.70
N TRP A 361 -0.72 12.19 -26.58
CA TRP A 361 -1.37 12.43 -25.29
C TRP A 361 -1.29 13.87 -24.77
N GLY A 362 -0.72 14.78 -25.56
CA GLY A 362 -0.52 16.17 -25.21
C GLY A 362 0.75 16.41 -24.36
N ARG A 363 1.23 17.66 -24.36
CA ARG A 363 2.50 18.05 -23.73
C ARG A 363 2.59 17.75 -22.24
N GLN A 364 1.48 17.84 -21.49
CA GLN A 364 1.47 17.58 -20.04
C GLN A 364 1.53 16.08 -19.70
N ARG A 365 0.91 15.22 -20.52
CA ARG A 365 0.82 13.76 -20.27
C ARG A 365 1.88 12.97 -21.02
N GLY A 366 2.47 13.52 -22.08
CA GLY A 366 3.43 12.85 -22.94
C GLY A 366 4.64 12.27 -22.19
N PRO A 367 5.34 13.05 -21.34
CA PRO A 367 6.50 12.54 -20.61
C PRO A 367 6.15 11.36 -19.68
N ARG A 368 5.01 11.41 -18.98
CA ARG A 368 4.53 10.31 -18.14
C ARG A 368 4.13 9.09 -18.96
N ALA A 369 3.50 9.29 -20.14
CA ALA A 369 3.15 8.20 -21.05
C ALA A 369 4.41 7.52 -21.61
N ALA A 370 5.43 8.29 -22.00
CA ALA A 370 6.73 7.78 -22.45
C ALA A 370 7.43 6.98 -21.35
N ARG A 371 7.45 7.49 -20.10
CA ARG A 371 7.96 6.74 -18.95
C ARG A 371 7.23 5.39 -18.77
N ARG A 372 5.90 5.42 -18.80
CA ARG A 372 5.08 4.20 -18.64
C ARG A 372 5.38 3.18 -19.73
N LEU A 373 5.50 3.61 -20.97
CA LEU A 373 5.90 2.74 -22.08
C LEU A 373 7.30 2.15 -21.87
N ALA A 374 8.28 2.98 -21.49
CA ALA A 374 9.63 2.52 -21.20
C ALA A 374 9.66 1.50 -20.05
N PHE A 375 8.85 1.70 -19.01
CA PHE A 375 8.70 0.76 -17.91
C PHE A 375 8.09 -0.57 -18.38
N GLU A 376 6.99 -0.53 -19.13
CA GLU A 376 6.31 -1.72 -19.65
C GLU A 376 7.24 -2.57 -20.54
N LEU A 377 8.01 -1.94 -21.41
CA LEU A 377 8.99 -2.63 -22.25
C LEU A 377 10.16 -3.17 -21.41
N SER A 378 10.65 -2.39 -20.45
CA SER A 378 11.82 -2.76 -19.66
C SER A 378 11.57 -4.01 -18.83
N TRP A 379 10.51 -4.06 -18.01
CA TRP A 379 10.28 -5.21 -17.15
C TRP A 379 9.92 -6.48 -17.94
N ARG A 380 9.24 -6.36 -19.08
CA ARG A 380 8.88 -7.50 -19.95
C ARG A 380 10.08 -8.09 -20.68
N LEU A 381 11.01 -7.23 -21.13
CA LEU A 381 12.16 -7.66 -21.93
C LEU A 381 13.41 -7.93 -21.08
N ARG A 382 13.57 -7.25 -19.97
CA ARG A 382 14.77 -7.26 -19.15
C ARG A 382 14.55 -7.74 -17.70
N GLY A 383 13.30 -7.99 -17.29
CA GLY A 383 12.97 -8.49 -15.95
C GLY A 383 13.55 -7.64 -14.84
N ALA A 384 14.24 -8.29 -13.90
CA ALA A 384 14.85 -7.65 -12.72
C ALA A 384 15.89 -6.56 -13.07
N TRP A 385 16.47 -6.56 -14.27
CA TRP A 385 17.37 -5.50 -14.70
C TRP A 385 16.71 -4.11 -14.69
N THR A 386 15.40 -4.04 -14.85
CA THR A 386 14.61 -2.80 -14.75
C THR A 386 14.83 -2.07 -13.42
N TYR A 387 15.13 -2.80 -12.36
CA TYR A 387 15.28 -2.31 -10.97
C TYR A 387 16.74 -2.08 -10.58
N ARG A 388 17.67 -2.16 -11.53
CA ARG A 388 19.08 -1.84 -11.36
C ARG A 388 19.37 -0.38 -11.71
N ALA A 389 20.52 0.12 -11.27
CA ALA A 389 21.01 1.45 -11.61
C ALA A 389 21.04 1.69 -13.14
N ALA A 390 21.39 0.67 -13.91
CA ALA A 390 21.38 0.73 -15.37
C ALA A 390 19.99 0.61 -16.02
N GLY A 391 18.93 0.40 -15.25
CA GLY A 391 17.56 0.20 -15.73
C GLY A 391 17.01 1.41 -16.51
N TRP A 392 16.35 1.15 -17.63
CA TRP A 392 15.88 2.22 -18.54
C TRP A 392 14.94 3.24 -17.91
N PRO A 393 13.87 2.83 -17.17
CA PRO A 393 12.89 3.81 -16.68
C PRO A 393 13.51 4.84 -15.76
N GLY A 394 14.30 4.41 -14.79
CA GLY A 394 14.95 5.29 -13.82
C GLY A 394 15.99 6.21 -14.43
N ARG A 395 16.80 5.69 -15.38
CA ARG A 395 17.81 6.50 -16.10
C ARG A 395 17.16 7.59 -16.95
N LEU A 396 16.08 7.25 -17.65
CA LEU A 396 15.44 8.16 -18.62
C LEU A 396 14.44 9.13 -17.97
N PHE A 397 13.75 8.72 -16.91
CA PHE A 397 12.52 9.40 -16.46
C PHE A 397 12.48 9.60 -14.94
N TYR A 398 13.52 10.19 -14.36
CA TYR A 398 13.54 10.45 -12.92
C TYR A 398 12.42 11.40 -12.48
N ARG A 399 12.22 12.52 -13.16
CA ARG A 399 11.24 13.54 -12.79
C ARG A 399 9.78 13.10 -13.01
N GLU A 400 9.56 12.19 -13.93
CA GLU A 400 8.24 11.66 -14.26
C GLU A 400 7.86 10.41 -13.44
N SER A 401 8.74 9.94 -12.58
CA SER A 401 8.58 8.71 -11.77
C SER A 401 7.73 8.95 -10.55
#